data_aa72747f1b86d6167d843289ca84724c
#
_entry.id   aa72747f1b86d6167d843289ca84724c
#
_cell.length_a   1.000
_cell.length_b   1.000
_cell.length_c   1.000
_cell.angle_alpha   90.00
_cell.angle_beta   90.00
_cell.angle_gamma   90.00
#
_symmetry.space_group_name_H-M   'P 1'
#
loop_
_entity.id
_entity.type
_entity.pdbx_description
1 polymer ?
#
loop_
_entity_poly.entity_id
_entity_poly.type
_entity_poly.pdbx_seq_one_letter_code
_entity_poly.pdbx_strand_id
1 'polypeptide(L)'
;ALSSAASDVYKRQFHNIEVLWMELPKVKIRVQCSKGTYIRTLCQDIGEKLGCGGCMEELLRSRVGRYSLFESHTLAQVEAAVADGTVQDMIDPVEAVLAEYPALYADSYGDRLLANGNPLSDNLVSPQHKEGWVRMYASDGTFTGIFQWDAGKKKYYPVKMF
;
A
#
# COMPACT_ATOMS: atom_id res chain seq x y z
N ALA A 1 -2.34 -24.45 -31.20
CA ALA A 1 -1.85 -23.41 -30.30
C ALA A 1 -2.83 -23.21 -29.15
N LEU A 2 -2.59 -23.88 -28.03
CA LEU A 2 -3.34 -23.68 -26.81
C LEU A 2 -2.82 -22.42 -26.16
N SER A 3 -3.58 -21.34 -26.24
CA SER A 3 -3.41 -20.14 -25.45
C SER A 3 -3.55 -20.52 -23.98
N SER A 4 -2.43 -20.70 -23.29
CA SER A 4 -2.40 -20.71 -21.84
C SER A 4 -2.47 -19.26 -21.35
N ALA A 5 -3.66 -18.68 -21.38
CA ALA A 5 -3.99 -17.65 -20.43
C ALA A 5 -4.06 -18.35 -19.06
N ALA A 6 -2.90 -18.58 -18.45
CA ALA A 6 -2.83 -18.84 -17.03
C ALA A 6 -3.39 -17.59 -16.36
N SER A 7 -4.69 -17.59 -16.08
CA SER A 7 -5.26 -16.67 -15.15
C SER A 7 -4.45 -16.87 -13.85
N ASP A 8 -3.73 -15.86 -13.43
CA ASP A 8 -3.26 -15.74 -12.06
C ASP A 8 -4.50 -15.79 -11.17
N VAL A 9 -4.92 -16.99 -10.84
CA VAL A 9 -5.84 -17.24 -9.75
C VAL A 9 -5.04 -16.84 -8.51
N TYR A 10 -5.13 -15.57 -8.11
CA TYR A 10 -4.63 -15.11 -6.83
C TYR A 10 -5.18 -16.07 -5.78
N LYS A 11 -4.35 -16.98 -5.30
CA LYS A 11 -4.71 -17.89 -4.21
C LYS A 11 -5.09 -17.01 -3.04
N ARG A 12 -6.39 -16.91 -2.77
CA ARG A 12 -6.90 -16.26 -1.58
C ARG A 12 -6.29 -16.97 -0.38
N GLN A 13 -5.53 -16.24 0.43
CA GLN A 13 -4.82 -16.81 1.56
C GLN A 13 -5.39 -16.24 2.85
N PHE A 14 -5.75 -17.13 3.74
CA PHE A 14 -6.01 -16.79 5.13
C PHE A 14 -4.72 -17.02 5.92
N HIS A 15 -4.17 -15.94 6.47
CA HIS A 15 -2.94 -16.02 7.24
C HIS A 15 -3.22 -16.41 8.69
N ASN A 16 -4.35 -15.95 9.23
CA ASN A 16 -4.80 -16.29 10.57
C ASN A 16 -6.32 -16.15 10.68
N ILE A 17 -6.94 -17.06 11.45
CA ILE A 17 -8.34 -17.01 11.87
C ILE A 17 -8.37 -17.28 13.37
N GLU A 18 -8.83 -16.32 14.15
CA GLU A 18 -8.93 -16.37 15.60
C GLU A 18 -10.39 -16.25 16.01
N VAL A 19 -10.88 -17.16 16.85
CA VAL A 19 -12.22 -17.04 17.45
C VAL A 19 -12.09 -16.14 18.68
N LEU A 20 -12.75 -14.97 18.65
CA LEU A 20 -12.73 -14.01 19.74
C LEU A 20 -13.75 -14.34 20.82
N TRP A 21 -14.96 -14.76 20.42
CA TRP A 21 -16.00 -15.29 21.29
C TRP A 21 -16.99 -16.14 20.49
N MET A 22 -17.72 -17.00 21.20
CA MET A 22 -18.73 -17.87 20.64
C MET A 22 -19.92 -17.97 21.61
N GLU A 23 -21.07 -17.59 21.10
CA GLU A 23 -22.38 -17.75 21.77
C GLU A 23 -23.39 -18.13 20.69
N LEU A 24 -23.58 -19.44 20.53
CA LEU A 24 -24.33 -19.97 19.39
C LEU A 24 -25.77 -19.38 19.35
N PRO A 25 -26.26 -19.00 18.16
CA PRO A 25 -25.67 -19.26 16.83
C PRO A 25 -24.62 -18.22 16.36
N LYS A 26 -24.21 -17.30 17.21
CA LYS A 26 -23.27 -16.22 16.84
C LYS A 26 -21.82 -16.55 17.22
N VAL A 27 -20.91 -16.24 16.30
CA VAL A 27 -19.47 -16.40 16.49
C VAL A 27 -18.76 -15.16 15.96
N LYS A 28 -17.88 -14.58 16.76
CA LYS A 28 -17.03 -13.46 16.34
C LYS A 28 -15.62 -13.97 16.08
N ILE A 29 -15.14 -13.74 14.86
CA ILE A 29 -13.81 -14.15 14.44
C ILE A 29 -13.00 -12.92 14.02
N ARG A 30 -11.69 -12.98 14.25
CA ARG A 30 -10.71 -12.07 13.65
C ARG A 30 -10.01 -12.80 12.53
N VAL A 31 -9.97 -12.19 11.34
CA VAL A 31 -9.38 -12.81 10.15
C VAL A 31 -8.29 -11.93 9.59
N GLN A 32 -7.12 -12.49 9.38
CA GLN A 32 -6.06 -11.89 8.59
C GLN A 32 -5.96 -12.61 7.25
N CYS A 33 -6.14 -11.88 6.15
CA CYS A 33 -6.22 -12.46 4.81
C CYS A 33 -5.58 -11.57 3.75
N SER A 34 -5.30 -12.15 2.59
CA SER A 34 -4.79 -11.44 1.43
C SER A 34 -5.84 -10.50 0.82
N LYS A 35 -5.37 -9.53 0.02
CA LYS A 35 -6.22 -8.65 -0.79
C LYS A 35 -7.16 -9.47 -1.68
N GLY A 36 -8.40 -9.01 -1.84
CA GLY A 36 -9.41 -9.66 -2.68
C GLY A 36 -10.13 -10.84 -2.02
N THR A 37 -9.90 -11.10 -0.73
CA THR A 37 -10.63 -12.13 0.03
C THR A 37 -12.01 -11.61 0.42
N TYR A 38 -13.06 -12.41 0.13
CA TYR A 38 -14.45 -12.10 0.48
C TYR A 38 -14.81 -12.80 1.79
N ILE A 39 -14.99 -12.01 2.87
CA ILE A 39 -15.32 -12.57 4.20
C ILE A 39 -16.70 -13.20 4.21
N ARG A 40 -17.65 -12.73 3.40
CA ARG A 40 -18.97 -13.39 3.25
C ARG A 40 -18.82 -14.85 2.78
N THR A 41 -17.97 -15.10 1.79
CA THR A 41 -17.69 -16.45 1.31
C THR A 41 -17.03 -17.30 2.39
N LEU A 42 -16.09 -16.73 3.16
CA LEU A 42 -15.50 -17.45 4.29
C LEU A 42 -16.56 -17.90 5.32
N CYS A 43 -17.51 -17.02 5.67
CA CYS A 43 -18.58 -17.37 6.61
C CYS A 43 -19.45 -18.49 6.06
N GLN A 44 -19.79 -18.45 4.77
CA GLN A 44 -20.52 -19.52 4.09
C GLN A 44 -19.73 -20.83 4.10
N ASP A 45 -18.47 -20.82 3.70
CA ASP A 45 -17.60 -22.00 3.66
C ASP A 45 -17.44 -22.67 5.04
N ILE A 46 -17.33 -21.85 6.11
CA ILE A 46 -17.27 -22.34 7.49
C ILE A 46 -18.59 -23.03 7.84
N GLY A 47 -19.72 -22.38 7.56
CA GLY A 47 -21.05 -22.93 7.86
C GLY A 47 -21.34 -24.23 7.10
N GLU A 48 -20.94 -24.32 5.83
CA GLU A 48 -21.04 -25.54 5.02
C GLU A 48 -20.20 -26.68 5.60
N LYS A 49 -18.95 -26.40 5.99
CA LYS A 49 -18.07 -27.40 6.61
C LYS A 49 -18.58 -27.91 7.95
N LEU A 50 -19.28 -27.06 8.71
CA LEU A 50 -19.90 -27.43 9.99
C LEU A 50 -21.27 -28.08 9.80
N GLY A 51 -21.83 -28.08 8.59
CA GLY A 51 -23.14 -28.67 8.28
C GLY A 51 -24.35 -27.87 8.82
N CYS A 52 -24.15 -26.60 9.21
CA CYS A 52 -25.19 -25.74 9.78
C CYS A 52 -25.51 -24.50 8.92
N GLY A 53 -24.81 -24.31 7.82
CA GLY A 53 -24.84 -23.05 7.10
C GLY A 53 -24.20 -21.89 7.87
N GLY A 54 -23.96 -20.75 7.19
CA GLY A 54 -23.38 -19.58 7.83
C GLY A 54 -23.53 -18.33 6.99
N CYS A 55 -23.75 -17.19 7.64
CA CYS A 55 -23.79 -15.89 6.99
C CYS A 55 -23.02 -14.85 7.80
N MET A 56 -22.58 -13.80 7.14
CA MET A 56 -21.92 -12.67 7.79
C MET A 56 -22.99 -11.69 8.29
N GLU A 57 -23.06 -11.48 9.61
CA GLU A 57 -23.95 -10.51 10.23
C GLU A 57 -23.34 -9.11 10.21
N GLU A 58 -22.10 -8.99 10.68
CA GLU A 58 -21.37 -7.72 10.75
C GLU A 58 -19.93 -7.88 10.25
N LEU A 59 -19.36 -6.79 9.76
CA LEU A 59 -17.97 -6.74 9.35
C LEU A 59 -17.33 -5.42 9.80
N LEU A 60 -16.24 -5.52 10.56
CA LEU A 60 -15.37 -4.40 10.88
C LEU A 60 -13.99 -4.64 10.27
N ARG A 61 -13.56 -3.73 9.39
CA ARG A 61 -12.19 -3.73 8.89
C ARG A 61 -11.30 -2.95 9.84
N SER A 62 -10.52 -3.66 10.63
CA SER A 62 -9.67 -3.06 11.65
C SER A 62 -8.29 -2.62 11.17
N ARG A 63 -7.83 -3.16 10.00
CA ARG A 63 -6.50 -2.83 9.43
C ARG A 63 -6.46 -3.05 7.92
N VAL A 64 -5.71 -2.20 7.22
CA VAL A 64 -5.34 -2.37 5.79
C VAL A 64 -3.88 -1.96 5.63
N GLY A 65 -3.00 -2.94 5.36
CA GLY A 65 -1.56 -2.69 5.33
C GLY A 65 -1.07 -2.10 6.65
N ARG A 66 -0.43 -0.94 6.59
CA ARG A 66 0.05 -0.19 7.76
C ARG A 66 -1.06 0.57 8.51
N TYR A 67 -2.17 0.89 7.84
CA TYR A 67 -3.23 1.71 8.40
C TYR A 67 -4.15 0.91 9.32
N SER A 68 -4.33 1.38 10.55
CA SER A 68 -5.22 0.80 11.55
C SER A 68 -6.47 1.66 11.75
N LEU A 69 -7.54 1.04 12.24
CA LEU A 69 -8.76 1.76 12.58
C LEU A 69 -8.54 2.82 13.67
N PHE A 70 -7.59 2.58 14.58
CA PHE A 70 -7.28 3.51 15.68
C PHE A 70 -6.64 4.82 15.20
N GLU A 71 -5.99 4.79 14.04
CA GLU A 71 -5.34 5.94 13.39
C GLU A 71 -6.25 6.59 12.33
N SER A 72 -7.48 6.09 12.19
CA SER A 72 -8.42 6.58 11.19
C SER A 72 -9.25 7.73 11.72
N HIS A 73 -9.60 8.65 10.85
CA HIS A 73 -10.44 9.79 11.15
C HIS A 73 -11.86 9.55 10.64
N THR A 74 -12.85 10.02 11.39
CA THR A 74 -14.25 10.04 10.95
C THR A 74 -14.47 11.19 9.95
N LEU A 75 -15.53 11.09 9.13
CA LEU A 75 -15.88 12.18 8.22
C LEU A 75 -16.14 13.50 8.96
N ALA A 76 -16.81 13.45 10.11
CA ALA A 76 -17.05 14.65 10.93
C ALA A 76 -15.76 15.30 11.43
N GLN A 77 -14.72 14.52 11.79
CA GLN A 77 -13.41 15.04 12.16
C GLN A 77 -12.71 15.69 10.96
N VAL A 78 -12.79 15.08 9.78
CA VAL A 78 -12.24 15.68 8.56
C VAL A 78 -12.95 16.98 8.20
N GLU A 79 -14.29 17.02 8.27
CA GLU A 79 -15.09 18.23 8.01
C GLU A 79 -14.69 19.37 8.99
N ALA A 80 -14.54 19.07 10.27
CA ALA A 80 -14.10 20.05 11.27
C ALA A 80 -12.68 20.56 10.95
N ALA A 81 -11.73 19.67 10.63
CA ALA A 81 -10.37 20.06 10.31
C ALA A 81 -10.29 20.92 9.02
N VAL A 82 -11.16 20.66 8.04
CA VAL A 82 -11.26 21.52 6.84
C VAL A 82 -11.76 22.92 7.23
N ALA A 83 -12.78 23.01 8.08
CA ALA A 83 -13.32 24.29 8.54
C ALA A 83 -12.28 25.10 9.36
N ASP A 84 -11.46 24.41 10.14
CA ASP A 84 -10.40 25.01 10.99
C ASP A 84 -9.09 25.24 10.22
N GLY A 85 -8.97 24.77 8.96
CA GLY A 85 -7.75 24.89 8.16
C GLY A 85 -6.61 23.96 8.58
N THR A 86 -6.87 22.94 9.40
CA THR A 86 -5.87 21.99 9.95
C THR A 86 -5.86 20.65 9.24
N VAL A 87 -6.62 20.48 8.17
CA VAL A 87 -6.76 19.21 7.44
C VAL A 87 -5.41 18.62 6.96
N GLN A 88 -4.41 19.46 6.70
CA GLN A 88 -3.07 19.03 6.28
C GLN A 88 -2.39 18.16 7.33
N ASP A 89 -2.67 18.36 8.62
CA ASP A 89 -2.11 17.57 9.72
C ASP A 89 -2.67 16.14 9.76
N MET A 90 -3.77 15.90 9.04
CA MET A 90 -4.44 14.60 8.95
C MET A 90 -4.04 13.81 7.69
N ILE A 91 -3.23 14.39 6.81
CA ILE A 91 -2.88 13.80 5.51
C ILE A 91 -1.44 13.29 5.56
N ASP A 92 -1.28 11.99 5.39
CA ASP A 92 0.05 11.42 5.17
C ASP A 92 0.58 11.89 3.80
N PRO A 93 1.80 12.43 3.72
CA PRO A 93 2.40 12.75 2.43
C PRO A 93 2.68 11.47 1.64
N VAL A 94 2.67 11.59 0.31
CA VAL A 94 2.81 10.42 -0.61
C VAL A 94 4.10 9.63 -0.31
N GLU A 95 5.21 10.32 -0.06
CA GLU A 95 6.49 9.67 0.25
C GLU A 95 6.47 8.88 1.58
N ALA A 96 5.60 9.23 2.52
CA ALA A 96 5.45 8.48 3.77
C ALA A 96 4.87 7.07 3.54
N VAL A 97 3.99 6.93 2.52
CA VAL A 97 3.45 5.62 2.12
C VAL A 97 4.52 4.74 1.50
N LEU A 98 5.55 5.36 0.93
CA LEU A 98 6.65 4.74 0.20
C LEU A 98 7.94 4.66 1.05
N ALA A 99 7.84 4.85 2.37
CA ALA A 99 8.99 4.94 3.28
C ALA A 99 9.86 3.69 3.32
N GLU A 100 9.35 2.54 2.87
CA GLU A 100 10.11 1.29 2.75
C GLU A 100 11.22 1.36 1.68
N TYR A 101 11.09 2.24 0.68
CA TYR A 101 12.10 2.41 -0.36
C TYR A 101 13.19 3.39 0.07
N PRO A 102 14.46 3.12 -0.21
CA PRO A 102 15.56 4.02 0.09
C PRO A 102 15.36 5.41 -0.53
N ALA A 103 15.74 6.46 0.20
CA ALA A 103 15.70 7.84 -0.29
C ALA A 103 17.03 8.22 -0.95
N LEU A 104 16.96 8.79 -2.14
CA LEU A 104 18.08 9.31 -2.90
C LEU A 104 17.80 10.76 -3.29
N TYR A 105 18.82 11.58 -3.29
CA TYR A 105 18.73 13.02 -3.57
C TYR A 105 19.53 13.35 -4.81
N ALA A 106 18.92 14.05 -5.75
CA ALA A 106 19.60 14.59 -6.90
C ALA A 106 20.40 15.85 -6.52
N ASP A 107 21.43 16.18 -7.30
CA ASP A 107 22.07 17.48 -7.24
C ASP A 107 21.29 18.52 -8.08
N SER A 108 21.72 19.78 -8.04
CA SER A 108 21.08 20.88 -8.76
C SER A 108 21.07 20.73 -10.30
N TYR A 109 21.96 19.92 -10.85
CA TYR A 109 21.91 19.60 -12.28
C TYR A 109 20.87 18.49 -12.54
N GLY A 110 20.76 17.54 -11.63
CA GLY A 110 19.75 16.49 -11.66
C GLY A 110 18.32 17.05 -11.55
N ASP A 111 18.11 18.14 -10.83
CA ASP A 111 16.78 18.78 -10.69
C ASP A 111 16.15 19.12 -12.05
N ARG A 112 16.95 19.60 -13.02
CA ARG A 112 16.46 19.91 -14.37
C ARG A 112 16.02 18.66 -15.13
N LEU A 113 16.69 17.54 -14.87
CA LEU A 113 16.31 16.25 -15.46
C LEU A 113 15.03 15.72 -14.82
N LEU A 114 14.94 15.81 -13.49
CA LEU A 114 13.75 15.40 -12.72
C LEU A 114 12.50 16.17 -13.14
N ALA A 115 12.58 17.49 -13.27
CA ALA A 115 11.46 18.33 -13.68
C ALA A 115 10.83 17.91 -15.02
N ASN A 116 11.61 17.24 -15.88
CA ASN A 116 11.15 16.74 -17.18
C ASN A 116 10.95 15.21 -17.21
N GLY A 117 11.02 14.54 -16.07
CA GLY A 117 10.89 13.08 -15.97
C GLY A 117 12.02 12.32 -16.68
N ASN A 118 13.19 12.90 -16.80
CA ASN A 118 14.34 12.29 -17.46
C ASN A 118 15.11 11.36 -16.50
N PRO A 119 15.76 10.31 -17.03
CA PRO A 119 16.63 9.45 -16.23
C PRO A 119 17.88 10.19 -15.72
N LEU A 120 18.30 9.86 -14.48
CA LEU A 120 19.50 10.40 -13.85
C LEU A 120 20.66 9.41 -13.89
N SER A 121 21.85 9.90 -14.17
CA SER A 121 23.08 9.14 -13.98
C SER A 121 23.43 9.03 -12.50
N ASP A 122 24.16 8.00 -12.10
CA ASP A 122 24.48 7.73 -10.70
C ASP A 122 25.35 8.81 -10.03
N ASN A 123 26.18 9.51 -10.82
CA ASN A 123 27.01 10.62 -10.35
C ASN A 123 26.21 11.88 -9.95
N LEU A 124 24.93 11.96 -10.33
CA LEU A 124 24.02 13.07 -10.00
C LEU A 124 23.16 12.79 -8.76
N VAL A 125 23.35 11.64 -8.12
CA VAL A 125 22.48 11.15 -7.07
C VAL A 125 23.26 10.66 -5.84
N SER A 126 22.82 11.01 -4.64
CA SER A 126 23.42 10.60 -3.36
C SER A 126 22.33 10.37 -2.29
N PRO A 127 22.49 9.36 -1.41
CA PRO A 127 23.42 8.24 -1.52
C PRO A 127 23.10 7.37 -2.72
N GLN A 128 23.98 6.44 -3.10
CA GLN A 128 23.71 5.52 -4.20
C GLN A 128 23.05 4.22 -3.68
N HIS A 129 21.99 3.80 -4.37
CA HIS A 129 21.35 2.50 -4.13
C HIS A 129 20.95 1.90 -5.48
N LYS A 130 21.54 0.75 -5.83
CA LYS A 130 21.45 0.17 -7.19
C LYS A 130 20.56 -1.07 -7.26
N GLU A 131 19.66 -1.24 -6.29
CA GLU A 131 18.75 -2.37 -6.21
C GLU A 131 17.31 -1.90 -5.98
N GLY A 132 16.35 -2.56 -6.63
CA GLY A 132 14.92 -2.31 -6.42
C GLY A 132 14.47 -0.89 -6.76
N TRP A 133 13.41 -0.48 -6.11
CA TRP A 133 12.85 0.86 -6.23
C TRP A 133 13.44 1.81 -5.19
N VAL A 134 13.58 3.07 -5.58
CA VAL A 134 14.08 4.15 -4.72
C VAL A 134 13.15 5.35 -4.78
N ARG A 135 13.06 6.10 -3.67
CA ARG A 135 12.43 7.42 -3.64
C ARG A 135 13.43 8.45 -4.10
N MET A 136 13.08 9.22 -5.11
CA MET A 136 13.94 10.28 -5.65
C MET A 136 13.46 11.64 -5.18
N TYR A 137 14.40 12.43 -4.65
CA TYR A 137 14.19 13.79 -4.20
C TYR A 137 15.03 14.75 -5.00
N ALA A 138 14.52 15.94 -5.24
CA ALA A 138 15.29 17.06 -5.76
C ALA A 138 16.30 17.56 -4.72
N SER A 139 17.23 18.41 -5.12
CA SER A 139 18.29 18.97 -4.25
C SER A 139 17.74 19.80 -3.08
N ASP A 140 16.53 20.34 -3.22
CA ASP A 140 15.81 21.10 -2.19
C ASP A 140 15.02 20.20 -1.22
N GLY A 141 15.04 18.87 -1.42
CA GLY A 141 14.31 17.91 -0.62
C GLY A 141 12.88 17.63 -1.10
N THR A 142 12.45 18.19 -2.23
CA THR A 142 11.13 17.92 -2.79
C THR A 142 11.06 16.49 -3.32
N PHE A 143 10.07 15.72 -2.89
CA PHE A 143 9.83 14.36 -3.40
C PHE A 143 9.33 14.43 -4.85
N THR A 144 10.02 13.74 -5.76
CA THR A 144 9.72 13.78 -7.20
C THR A 144 9.13 12.48 -7.73
N GLY A 145 9.43 11.34 -7.10
CA GLY A 145 8.88 10.07 -7.57
C GLY A 145 9.63 8.83 -7.15
N ILE A 146 9.20 7.72 -7.72
CA ILE A 146 9.85 6.41 -7.60
C ILE A 146 10.66 6.14 -8.86
N PHE A 147 11.90 5.75 -8.65
CA PHE A 147 12.86 5.43 -9.69
C PHE A 147 13.41 4.03 -9.51
N GLN A 148 13.98 3.48 -10.59
CA GLN A 148 14.63 2.18 -10.59
C GLN A 148 15.96 2.28 -11.33
N TRP A 149 17.00 1.65 -10.75
CA TRP A 149 18.31 1.55 -11.39
C TRP A 149 18.30 0.60 -12.59
N ASP A 150 18.83 1.04 -13.71
CA ASP A 150 19.14 0.23 -14.89
C ASP A 150 20.67 0.06 -15.00
N ALA A 151 21.14 -1.15 -14.69
CA ALA A 151 22.58 -1.45 -14.69
C ALA A 151 23.21 -1.40 -16.10
N GLY A 152 22.44 -1.72 -17.15
CA GLY A 152 22.92 -1.69 -18.54
C GLY A 152 23.16 -0.27 -19.03
N LYS A 153 22.32 0.66 -18.62
CA LYS A 153 22.39 2.08 -19.02
C LYS A 153 23.08 2.96 -17.98
N LYS A 154 23.36 2.42 -16.78
CA LYS A 154 23.94 3.12 -15.61
C LYS A 154 23.18 4.39 -15.24
N LYS A 155 21.84 4.28 -15.18
CA LYS A 155 20.93 5.39 -14.88
C LYS A 155 19.74 4.92 -14.02
N TYR A 156 19.19 5.87 -13.26
CA TYR A 156 17.90 5.72 -12.58
C TYR A 156 16.79 6.17 -13.53
N TYR A 157 15.85 5.27 -13.83
CA TYR A 157 14.70 5.55 -14.67
C TYR A 157 13.46 5.79 -13.82
N PRO A 158 12.62 6.78 -14.17
CA PRO A 158 11.36 6.99 -13.46
C PRO A 158 10.41 5.81 -13.68
N VAL A 159 9.87 5.30 -12.58
CA VAL A 159 8.78 4.31 -12.55
C VAL A 159 7.45 5.04 -12.40
N LYS A 160 7.42 6.04 -11.50
CA LYS A 160 6.26 6.89 -11.25
C LYS A 160 6.71 8.27 -10.76
N MET A 161 6.23 9.32 -11.41
CA MET A 161 6.40 10.73 -11.00
C MET A 161 5.16 11.22 -10.25
N PHE A 162 5.36 12.18 -9.32
CA PHE A 162 4.32 12.80 -8.51
C PHE A 162 4.36 14.32 -8.62
#